data_e6f2b6fb17fdf93f56592a6a0c8fc4ce
#
_entry.id   e6f2b6fb17fdf93f56592a6a0c8fc4ce
#
_cell.length_a   1.000
_cell.length_b   1.000
_cell.length_c   1.000
_cell.angle_alpha   90.00
_cell.angle_beta   90.00
_cell.angle_gamma   90.00
#
_symmetry.space_group_name_H-M   'P 1'
#
loop_
_entity.id
_entity.type
_entity.pdbx_description
1 polymer ?
#
loop_
_entity_poly.entity_id
_entity_poly.type
_entity_poly.pdbx_seq_one_letter_code
_entity_poly.pdbx_strand_id
1 'polypeptide(L)'
;QKVLNKKDSIMFLKTHSCFVNTDKFKFTDRHNTLGVIYIVRDPRSIITPHSQDLKITEEQSLKYLLSETFLGKESQSHCTTYLGSWKNHYNSWKVFRRFNKYLLVRYEDLVHDTEKTFLNILKFIAHLGRVKFSYDEKKFENTLKTTGFEKMQKLEAEESFVEAKENKQGEKIKFFNMGAQNDWKKILDKKISSEIENKFNNEMRELKYI
;
A
#
# COMPACT_ATOMS: atom_id res chain seq x y z
N GLN A 1 19.95 8.72 3.51
CA GLN A 1 20.18 7.91 2.29
C GLN A 1 21.63 7.42 2.18
N LYS A 2 22.67 8.26 2.46
CA LYS A 2 24.07 7.82 2.43
C LYS A 2 24.37 6.62 3.34
N VAL A 3 23.68 6.52 4.47
CA VAL A 3 23.82 5.41 5.44
C VAL A 3 23.15 4.13 4.92
N LEU A 4 22.12 4.27 4.08
CA LEU A 4 21.36 3.15 3.53
C LEU A 4 21.96 2.57 2.25
N ASN A 5 22.77 3.35 1.53
CA ASN A 5 23.45 2.89 0.30
C ASN A 5 24.66 2.01 0.66
N LYS A 6 24.38 0.77 1.01
CA LYS A 6 25.44 -0.26 1.03
C LYS A 6 25.81 -0.58 -0.41
N LYS A 7 27.10 -0.47 -0.75
CA LYS A 7 27.64 -0.89 -2.04
C LYS A 7 27.17 -2.34 -2.29
N ASP A 8 26.67 -2.60 -3.47
CA ASP A 8 26.35 -3.93 -4.02
C ASP A 8 25.10 -4.67 -3.48
N SER A 9 24.18 -3.98 -2.79
CA SER A 9 22.92 -4.61 -2.39
C SER A 9 21.68 -3.78 -2.75
N ILE A 10 20.63 -4.45 -3.24
CA ILE A 10 19.31 -3.86 -3.39
C ILE A 10 18.64 -3.86 -2.03
N MET A 11 18.19 -2.69 -1.57
CA MET A 11 17.41 -2.56 -0.34
C MET A 11 15.95 -2.29 -0.68
N PHE A 12 15.04 -3.04 -0.07
CA PHE A 12 13.61 -2.81 -0.15
C PHE A 12 13.18 -1.94 1.03
N LEU A 13 12.48 -0.85 0.72
CA LEU A 13 11.95 0.07 1.72
C LEU A 13 10.44 0.21 1.51
N LYS A 14 9.68 0.01 2.58
CA LYS A 14 8.23 0.29 2.64
C LYS A 14 8.03 1.74 3.07
N THR A 15 7.15 2.46 2.40
CA THR A 15 6.74 3.80 2.80
C THR A 15 5.24 3.98 2.65
N HIS A 16 4.66 4.81 3.52
CA HIS A 16 3.28 5.28 3.42
C HIS A 16 3.20 6.75 2.99
N SER A 17 4.34 7.41 2.73
CA SER A 17 4.36 8.80 2.30
C SER A 17 4.07 8.96 0.81
N CYS A 18 3.37 10.03 0.47
CA CYS A 18 3.43 10.59 -0.88
C CYS A 18 4.89 10.82 -1.30
N PHE A 19 5.13 10.76 -2.60
CA PHE A 19 6.38 11.26 -3.16
C PHE A 19 6.33 12.79 -3.19
N VAL A 20 6.94 13.41 -2.20
CA VAL A 20 7.00 14.87 -2.05
C VAL A 20 8.43 15.35 -2.01
N ASN A 21 8.65 16.51 -2.60
CA ASN A 21 9.86 17.28 -2.43
C ASN A 21 9.49 18.53 -1.64
N THR A 22 10.16 18.73 -0.51
CA THR A 22 10.15 20.01 0.19
C THR A 22 11.34 20.83 -0.29
N ASP A 23 11.31 22.14 -0.13
CA ASP A 23 12.38 23.04 -0.60
C ASP A 23 13.78 22.65 -0.08
N LYS A 24 13.84 22.04 1.09
CA LYS A 24 15.11 21.64 1.73
C LYS A 24 15.45 20.16 1.59
N PHE A 25 14.43 19.28 1.43
CA PHE A 25 14.64 17.85 1.46
C PHE A 25 13.82 17.16 0.37
N LYS A 26 14.49 16.32 -0.40
CA LYS A 26 13.83 15.39 -1.31
C LYS A 26 13.59 14.07 -0.56
N PHE A 27 12.37 13.56 -0.63
CA PHE A 27 12.05 12.23 -0.06
C PHE A 27 12.97 11.17 -0.68
N THR A 28 13.05 11.14 -1.98
CA THR A 28 14.02 10.38 -2.79
C THR A 28 14.08 10.96 -4.20
N ASP A 29 14.94 10.40 -5.05
CA ASP A 29 15.04 10.79 -6.45
C ASP A 29 15.36 9.58 -7.36
N ARG A 30 15.40 9.83 -8.68
CA ARG A 30 15.67 8.80 -9.70
C ARG A 30 17.07 8.17 -9.60
N HIS A 31 18.02 8.81 -8.95
CA HIS A 31 19.40 8.31 -8.81
C HIS A 31 19.51 7.36 -7.62
N ASN A 32 18.78 7.65 -6.55
CA ASN A 32 18.78 6.87 -5.32
C ASN A 32 17.69 5.80 -5.28
N THR A 33 16.71 5.82 -6.23
CA THR A 33 15.63 4.87 -6.31
C THR A 33 15.78 4.02 -7.56
N LEU A 34 16.03 2.73 -7.36
CA LEU A 34 16.12 1.77 -8.45
C LEU A 34 14.78 1.60 -9.15
N GLY A 35 13.69 1.48 -8.39
CA GLY A 35 12.33 1.41 -8.88
C GLY A 35 11.29 1.53 -7.77
N VAL A 36 10.04 1.65 -8.17
CA VAL A 36 8.88 1.79 -7.30
C VAL A 36 7.86 0.72 -7.64
N ILE A 37 7.45 -0.05 -6.64
CA ILE A 37 6.28 -0.92 -6.71
C ILE A 37 5.19 -0.21 -5.92
N TYR A 38 4.17 0.29 -6.62
CA TYR A 38 3.07 1.03 -6.04
C TYR A 38 1.84 0.14 -5.94
N ILE A 39 1.44 -0.15 -4.70
CA ILE A 39 0.23 -0.94 -4.44
C ILE A 39 -0.93 0.03 -4.22
N VAL A 40 -1.98 -0.11 -5.02
CA VAL A 40 -3.20 0.69 -4.93
C VAL A 40 -4.40 -0.20 -4.64
N ARG A 41 -5.36 0.32 -3.91
CA ARG A 41 -6.64 -0.34 -3.62
C ARG A 41 -7.79 0.59 -3.99
N ASP A 42 -8.93 0.01 -4.37
CA ASP A 42 -10.17 0.76 -4.59
C ASP A 42 -10.45 1.67 -3.37
N PRO A 43 -10.53 3.00 -3.55
CA PRO A 43 -10.69 3.92 -2.42
C PRO A 43 -11.97 3.68 -1.62
N ARG A 44 -13.01 3.10 -2.24
CA ARG A 44 -14.26 2.70 -1.56
C ARG A 44 -14.03 1.55 -0.59
N SER A 45 -13.13 0.63 -0.93
CA SER A 45 -12.75 -0.50 -0.06
C SER A 45 -11.78 -0.10 1.08
N ILE A 46 -11.31 1.13 1.12
CA ILE A 46 -10.41 1.62 2.18
C ILE A 46 -11.20 2.17 3.38
N ILE A 47 -12.37 2.77 3.16
CA ILE A 47 -13.12 3.53 4.18
C ILE A 47 -13.40 2.71 5.43
N THR A 48 -14.09 1.59 5.30
CA THR A 48 -14.51 0.76 6.43
C THR A 48 -13.31 0.21 7.22
N PRO A 49 -12.30 -0.44 6.61
CA PRO A 49 -11.13 -0.89 7.36
C PRO A 49 -10.38 0.25 8.05
N HIS A 50 -10.23 1.40 7.40
CA HIS A 50 -9.54 2.56 7.96
C HIS A 50 -10.31 3.18 9.14
N SER A 51 -11.65 3.25 9.05
CA SER A 51 -12.48 3.72 10.16
C SER A 51 -12.36 2.80 11.38
N GLN A 52 -12.32 1.49 11.15
CA GLN A 52 -12.15 0.49 12.21
C GLN A 52 -10.75 0.55 12.86
N ASP A 53 -9.67 0.63 12.06
CA ASP A 53 -8.29 0.72 12.56
C ASP A 53 -8.07 1.97 13.42
N LEU A 54 -8.64 3.10 13.01
CA LEU A 54 -8.52 4.38 13.73
C LEU A 54 -9.60 4.60 14.79
N LYS A 55 -10.63 3.74 14.88
CA LYS A 55 -11.82 3.89 15.73
C LYS A 55 -12.52 5.25 15.53
N ILE A 56 -12.74 5.60 14.29
CA ILE A 56 -13.43 6.81 13.82
C ILE A 56 -14.66 6.44 12.99
N THR A 57 -15.50 7.43 12.64
CA THR A 57 -16.62 7.19 11.72
C THR A 57 -16.16 7.07 10.27
N GLU A 58 -16.98 6.48 9.40
CA GLU A 58 -16.70 6.40 7.96
C GLU A 58 -16.63 7.78 7.31
N GLU A 59 -17.41 8.76 7.78
CA GLU A 59 -17.34 10.16 7.32
C GLU A 59 -16.01 10.82 7.72
N GLN A 60 -15.48 10.51 8.89
CA GLN A 60 -14.15 10.98 9.29
C GLN A 60 -13.06 10.32 8.47
N SER A 61 -13.19 9.01 8.20
CA SER A 61 -12.30 8.28 7.29
C SER A 61 -12.31 8.89 5.89
N LEU A 62 -13.50 9.21 5.37
CA LEU A 62 -13.68 9.90 4.08
C LEU A 62 -12.96 11.25 4.06
N LYS A 63 -13.11 12.08 5.10
CA LYS A 63 -12.41 13.38 5.20
C LYS A 63 -10.90 13.20 5.10
N TYR A 64 -10.33 12.18 5.75
CA TYR A 64 -8.90 11.90 5.66
C TYR A 64 -8.50 11.45 4.24
N LEU A 65 -9.29 10.58 3.62
CA LEU A 65 -9.04 10.09 2.27
C LEU A 65 -9.09 11.21 1.21
N LEU A 66 -9.93 12.22 1.42
CA LEU A 66 -10.09 13.39 0.54
C LEU A 66 -9.08 14.51 0.81
N SER A 67 -8.46 14.55 1.99
CA SER A 67 -7.61 15.64 2.43
C SER A 67 -6.26 15.66 1.70
N GLU A 68 -5.99 16.74 0.98
CA GLU A 68 -4.72 16.93 0.27
C GLU A 68 -3.53 17.18 1.22
N THR A 69 -3.80 17.58 2.44
CA THR A 69 -2.80 17.93 3.45
C THR A 69 -2.75 16.93 4.62
N PHE A 70 -3.33 15.74 4.44
CA PHE A 70 -3.39 14.76 5.51
C PHE A 70 -1.98 14.27 5.90
N LEU A 71 -1.68 14.40 7.18
CA LEU A 71 -0.44 13.95 7.80
C LEU A 71 -0.73 12.83 8.78
N GLY A 72 -0.04 11.72 8.62
CA GLY A 72 0.04 10.70 9.67
C GLY A 72 0.85 11.25 10.84
N LYS A 73 0.29 11.14 12.05
CA LYS A 73 0.91 11.71 13.25
C LYS A 73 2.20 10.99 13.61
N GLU A 74 3.15 11.76 14.07
CA GLU A 74 4.38 11.28 14.71
C GLU A 74 4.06 10.52 16.01
N SER A 75 4.80 9.47 16.26
CA SER A 75 4.81 8.72 17.53
C SER A 75 6.26 8.42 17.93
N GLN A 76 6.48 7.83 19.09
CA GLN A 76 7.84 7.41 19.51
C GLN A 76 8.53 6.45 18.51
N SER A 77 7.75 5.71 17.73
CA SER A 77 8.24 4.72 16.77
C SER A 77 8.06 5.11 15.29
N HIS A 78 7.37 6.22 14.99
CA HIS A 78 7.02 6.61 13.62
C HIS A 78 7.24 8.10 13.39
N CYS A 79 7.95 8.41 12.32
CA CYS A 79 8.08 9.78 11.83
C CYS A 79 6.77 10.29 11.22
N THR A 80 6.56 11.59 11.26
CA THR A 80 5.46 12.22 10.52
C THR A 80 5.46 11.77 9.06
N THR A 81 4.32 11.30 8.60
CA THR A 81 4.14 10.76 7.24
C THR A 81 3.19 11.67 6.46
N TYR A 82 3.64 12.18 5.33
CA TYR A 82 2.78 12.97 4.45
C TYR A 82 1.96 12.03 3.55
N LEU A 83 0.69 11.85 3.88
CA LEU A 83 -0.21 10.95 3.17
C LEU A 83 -0.91 11.64 2.00
N GLY A 84 -1.37 12.88 2.20
CA GLY A 84 -2.21 13.59 1.23
C GLY A 84 -3.53 12.85 0.97
N SER A 85 -4.25 13.25 -0.08
CA SER A 85 -5.43 12.51 -0.53
C SER A 85 -5.01 11.25 -1.30
N TRP A 86 -5.92 10.28 -1.39
CA TRP A 86 -5.70 9.06 -2.19
C TRP A 86 -5.25 9.38 -3.63
N LYS A 87 -5.89 10.38 -4.25
CA LYS A 87 -5.52 10.86 -5.58
C LYS A 87 -4.11 11.44 -5.63
N ASN A 88 -3.77 12.32 -4.69
CA ASN A 88 -2.45 12.96 -4.65
C ASN A 88 -1.36 11.94 -4.38
N HIS A 89 -1.62 11.00 -3.47
CA HIS A 89 -0.70 9.90 -3.18
C HIS A 89 -0.40 9.09 -4.44
N TYR A 90 -1.43 8.62 -5.14
CA TYR A 90 -1.28 7.87 -6.37
C TYR A 90 -0.52 8.65 -7.44
N ASN A 91 -0.94 9.90 -7.70
CA ASN A 91 -0.35 10.73 -8.73
C ASN A 91 1.11 11.12 -8.42
N SER A 92 1.48 11.28 -7.15
CA SER A 92 2.83 11.67 -6.75
C SER A 92 3.89 10.65 -7.19
N TRP A 93 3.61 9.35 -7.05
CA TRP A 93 4.54 8.29 -7.41
C TRP A 93 4.59 7.97 -8.91
N LYS A 94 3.59 8.38 -9.68
CA LYS A 94 3.51 8.15 -11.13
C LYS A 94 4.66 8.77 -11.91
N VAL A 95 5.38 9.74 -11.36
CA VAL A 95 6.55 10.35 -12.00
C VAL A 95 7.60 9.31 -12.39
N PHE A 96 7.72 8.21 -11.65
CA PHE A 96 8.67 7.13 -11.95
C PHE A 96 8.31 6.32 -13.21
N ARG A 97 7.10 6.42 -13.74
CA ARG A 97 6.70 5.84 -15.04
C ARG A 97 7.59 6.37 -16.19
N ARG A 98 7.94 7.65 -16.15
CA ARG A 98 8.77 8.30 -17.17
C ARG A 98 10.16 7.70 -17.30
N PHE A 99 10.61 6.96 -16.31
CA PHE A 99 11.93 6.36 -16.24
C PHE A 99 11.90 4.84 -16.38
N ASN A 100 10.74 4.24 -16.70
CA ASN A 100 10.52 2.78 -16.67
C ASN A 100 10.87 2.13 -15.31
N LYS A 101 10.68 2.88 -14.21
CA LYS A 101 11.02 2.50 -12.85
C LYS A 101 9.77 2.40 -11.96
N TYR A 102 8.62 2.08 -12.53
CA TYR A 102 7.35 2.06 -11.83
C TYR A 102 6.54 0.83 -12.21
N LEU A 103 6.14 0.05 -11.22
CA LEU A 103 5.16 -1.02 -11.36
C LEU A 103 3.93 -0.67 -10.55
N LEU A 104 2.78 -0.60 -11.20
CA LEU A 104 1.49 -0.50 -10.55
C LEU A 104 0.97 -1.90 -10.23
N VAL A 105 0.55 -2.11 -8.99
CA VAL A 105 -0.07 -3.34 -8.51
C VAL A 105 -1.40 -2.98 -7.88
N ARG A 106 -2.50 -3.51 -8.38
CA ARG A 106 -3.80 -3.35 -7.72
C ARG A 106 -3.91 -4.42 -6.63
N TYR A 107 -4.39 -4.02 -5.46
CA TYR A 107 -4.65 -4.94 -4.35
C TYR A 107 -5.60 -6.08 -4.76
N GLU A 108 -6.59 -5.74 -5.56
CA GLU A 108 -7.58 -6.68 -6.08
C GLU A 108 -6.92 -7.78 -6.92
N ASP A 109 -5.93 -7.41 -7.75
CA ASP A 109 -5.18 -8.39 -8.55
C ASP A 109 -4.30 -9.29 -7.67
N LEU A 110 -3.74 -8.75 -6.57
CA LEU A 110 -3.02 -9.55 -5.58
C LEU A 110 -3.92 -10.58 -4.89
N VAL A 111 -5.20 -10.25 -4.69
CA VAL A 111 -6.17 -11.15 -4.02
C VAL A 111 -6.71 -12.19 -4.99
N HIS A 112 -7.04 -11.78 -6.22
CA HIS A 112 -7.71 -12.66 -7.19
C HIS A 112 -6.75 -13.52 -8.01
N ASP A 113 -5.56 -13.01 -8.30
CA ASP A 113 -4.53 -13.69 -9.11
C ASP A 113 -3.13 -13.45 -8.51
N THR A 114 -2.97 -13.93 -7.27
CA THR A 114 -1.77 -13.72 -6.46
C THR A 114 -0.51 -14.20 -7.17
N GLU A 115 -0.57 -15.40 -7.77
CA GLU A 115 0.57 -16.04 -8.43
C GLU A 115 1.09 -15.18 -9.58
N LYS A 116 0.23 -14.85 -10.53
CA LYS A 116 0.57 -14.03 -11.70
C LYS A 116 1.03 -12.63 -11.30
N THR A 117 0.35 -12.03 -10.34
CA THR A 117 0.70 -10.69 -9.85
C THR A 117 2.07 -10.69 -9.19
N PHE A 118 2.36 -11.70 -8.37
CA PHE A 118 3.65 -11.82 -7.72
C PHE A 118 4.77 -12.14 -8.70
N LEU A 119 4.54 -13.00 -9.70
CA LEU A 119 5.49 -13.23 -10.79
C LEU A 119 5.82 -11.95 -11.56
N ASN A 120 4.83 -11.08 -11.81
CA ASN A 120 5.06 -9.79 -12.45
C ASN A 120 5.94 -8.86 -11.59
N ILE A 121 5.76 -8.89 -10.28
CA ILE A 121 6.64 -8.15 -9.35
C ILE A 121 8.08 -8.67 -9.44
N LEU A 122 8.29 -9.98 -9.42
CA LEU A 122 9.62 -10.58 -9.52
C LEU A 122 10.29 -10.26 -10.88
N LYS A 123 9.55 -10.33 -11.98
CA LYS A 123 10.03 -9.93 -13.32
C LYS A 123 10.46 -8.46 -13.36
N PHE A 124 9.66 -7.59 -12.73
CA PHE A 124 9.98 -6.17 -12.63
C PHE A 124 11.28 -5.93 -11.83
N ILE A 125 11.46 -6.61 -10.72
CA ILE A 125 12.69 -6.53 -9.91
C ILE A 125 13.89 -7.00 -10.72
N ALA A 126 13.78 -8.13 -11.43
CA ALA A 126 14.85 -8.64 -12.30
C ALA A 126 15.19 -7.65 -13.43
N HIS A 127 14.17 -7.04 -14.04
CA HIS A 127 14.36 -5.99 -15.06
C HIS A 127 15.13 -4.78 -14.50
N LEU A 128 14.76 -4.29 -13.34
CA LEU A 128 15.47 -3.20 -12.66
C LEU A 128 16.92 -3.55 -12.33
N GLY A 129 17.16 -4.78 -11.89
CA GLY A 129 18.48 -5.32 -11.60
C GLY A 129 19.30 -5.65 -12.84
N ARG A 130 18.73 -5.53 -14.05
CA ARG A 130 19.34 -5.93 -15.32
C ARG A 130 19.85 -7.38 -15.32
N VAL A 131 19.12 -8.26 -14.64
CA VAL A 131 19.43 -9.69 -14.56
C VAL A 131 18.41 -10.51 -15.35
N LYS A 132 18.83 -11.65 -15.90
CA LYS A 132 17.92 -12.60 -16.53
C LYS A 132 16.93 -13.10 -15.48
N PHE A 133 15.64 -13.01 -15.79
CA PHE A 133 14.60 -13.49 -14.89
C PHE A 133 14.69 -15.02 -14.77
N SER A 134 14.80 -15.50 -13.56
CA SER A 134 14.63 -16.90 -13.16
C SER A 134 14.13 -16.96 -11.74
N TYR A 135 13.42 -18.00 -11.37
CA TYR A 135 12.95 -18.21 -10.01
C TYR A 135 12.93 -19.72 -9.69
N ASP A 136 13.03 -20.02 -8.41
CA ASP A 136 12.88 -21.37 -7.85
C ASP A 136 11.39 -21.61 -7.58
N GLU A 137 10.80 -22.56 -8.30
CA GLU A 137 9.37 -22.87 -8.23
C GLU A 137 8.94 -23.27 -6.81
N LYS A 138 9.74 -24.13 -6.13
CA LYS A 138 9.43 -24.57 -4.76
C LYS A 138 9.44 -23.40 -3.77
N LYS A 139 10.44 -22.50 -3.88
CA LYS A 139 10.49 -21.29 -3.04
C LYS A 139 9.33 -20.36 -3.34
N PHE A 140 8.97 -20.21 -4.59
CA PHE A 140 7.83 -19.40 -5.02
C PHE A 140 6.53 -19.92 -4.43
N GLU A 141 6.23 -21.22 -4.61
CA GLU A 141 5.04 -21.85 -4.03
C GLU A 141 5.01 -21.73 -2.49
N ASN A 142 6.16 -21.97 -1.84
CA ASN A 142 6.27 -21.83 -0.40
C ASN A 142 6.00 -20.39 0.05
N THR A 143 6.47 -19.40 -0.71
CA THR A 143 6.19 -17.98 -0.43
C THR A 143 4.69 -17.72 -0.50
N LEU A 144 3.99 -18.16 -1.56
CA LEU A 144 2.54 -18.00 -1.68
C LEU A 144 1.78 -18.61 -0.51
N LYS A 145 2.16 -19.83 -0.10
CA LYS A 145 1.54 -20.53 1.04
C LYS A 145 1.77 -19.80 2.38
N THR A 146 2.99 -19.31 2.61
CA THR A 146 3.37 -18.71 3.90
C THR A 146 2.91 -17.26 4.06
N THR A 147 2.59 -16.58 2.96
CA THR A 147 2.09 -15.19 2.96
C THR A 147 0.60 -15.08 2.65
N GLY A 148 -0.11 -16.20 2.48
CA GLY A 148 -1.55 -16.22 2.26
C GLY A 148 -2.32 -15.64 3.46
N PHE A 149 -3.48 -15.02 3.18
CA PHE A 149 -4.27 -14.28 4.18
C PHE A 149 -4.59 -15.11 5.42
N GLU A 150 -5.06 -16.34 5.26
CA GLU A 150 -5.38 -17.25 6.38
C GLU A 150 -4.15 -17.55 7.24
N LYS A 151 -2.99 -17.75 6.59
CA LYS A 151 -1.73 -17.98 7.31
C LYS A 151 -1.32 -16.75 8.10
N MET A 152 -1.47 -15.57 7.52
CA MET A 152 -1.15 -14.31 8.20
C MET A 152 -2.11 -14.03 9.36
N GLN A 153 -3.42 -14.33 9.23
CA GLN A 153 -4.37 -14.27 10.35
C GLN A 153 -3.97 -15.22 11.49
N LYS A 154 -3.53 -16.43 11.14
CA LYS A 154 -3.07 -17.38 12.14
C LYS A 154 -1.82 -16.90 12.88
N LEU A 155 -0.84 -16.36 12.17
CA LEU A 155 0.37 -15.77 12.78
C LEU A 155 0.02 -14.58 13.68
N GLU A 156 -0.95 -13.76 13.31
CA GLU A 156 -1.44 -12.68 14.15
C GLU A 156 -2.08 -13.21 15.43
N ALA A 157 -2.91 -14.24 15.33
CA ALA A 157 -3.53 -14.87 16.48
C ALA A 157 -2.52 -15.55 17.43
N GLU A 158 -1.43 -16.09 16.90
CA GLU A 158 -0.31 -16.71 17.63
C GLU A 158 0.72 -15.68 18.15
N GLU A 159 0.41 -14.37 18.11
CA GLU A 159 1.27 -13.26 18.61
C GLU A 159 2.63 -13.13 17.90
N SER A 160 2.79 -13.77 16.75
CA SER A 160 4.04 -13.75 15.98
C SER A 160 4.05 -12.68 14.86
N PHE A 161 3.03 -11.82 14.78
CA PHE A 161 2.94 -10.74 13.79
C PHE A 161 3.43 -9.40 14.37
N VAL A 162 4.53 -8.90 13.83
CA VAL A 162 5.26 -7.73 14.37
C VAL A 162 4.47 -6.41 14.29
N GLU A 163 3.53 -6.27 13.33
CA GLU A 163 2.72 -5.06 13.15
C GLU A 163 1.38 -5.12 13.93
N ALA A 164 1.17 -6.17 14.75
CA ALA A 164 -0.01 -6.26 15.61
C ALA A 164 -0.07 -5.06 16.57
N LYS A 165 -1.24 -4.45 16.69
CA LYS A 165 -1.47 -3.29 17.54
C LYS A 165 -2.39 -3.64 18.69
N GLU A 166 -2.16 -2.98 19.83
CA GLU A 166 -3.10 -2.95 20.95
C GLU A 166 -3.77 -1.58 21.04
N ASN A 167 -5.02 -1.56 21.47
CA ASN A 167 -5.68 -0.31 21.80
C ASN A 167 -5.20 0.23 23.16
N LYS A 168 -5.67 1.43 23.56
CA LYS A 168 -5.32 2.04 24.85
C LYS A 168 -5.76 1.21 26.06
N GLN A 169 -6.66 0.27 25.87
CA GLN A 169 -7.19 -0.64 26.89
C GLN A 169 -6.46 -2.00 26.91
N GLY A 170 -5.43 -2.20 26.08
CA GLY A 170 -4.69 -3.46 25.95
C GLY A 170 -5.42 -4.52 25.12
N GLU A 171 -6.50 -4.17 24.41
CA GLU A 171 -7.20 -5.12 23.53
C GLU A 171 -6.54 -5.15 22.17
N LYS A 172 -6.32 -6.35 21.62
CA LYS A 172 -5.71 -6.55 20.29
C LYS A 172 -6.64 -6.05 19.18
N ILE A 173 -6.08 -5.23 18.30
CA ILE A 173 -6.76 -4.79 17.09
C ILE A 173 -6.36 -5.76 15.98
N LYS A 174 -7.34 -6.46 15.39
CA LYS A 174 -7.09 -7.38 14.28
C LYS A 174 -6.63 -6.61 13.05
N PHE A 175 -5.38 -6.82 12.64
CA PHE A 175 -4.82 -6.27 11.42
C PHE A 175 -5.38 -6.98 10.18
N PHE A 176 -5.40 -8.32 10.20
CA PHE A 176 -5.99 -9.15 9.14
C PHE A 176 -7.48 -9.40 9.43
N ASN A 177 -8.32 -8.36 9.30
CA ASN A 177 -9.73 -8.43 9.65
C ASN A 177 -10.58 -9.00 8.51
N MET A 178 -10.96 -8.17 7.53
CA MET A 178 -11.96 -8.54 6.52
C MET A 178 -11.38 -9.19 5.26
N GLY A 179 -10.12 -8.88 4.92
CA GLY A 179 -9.46 -9.42 3.72
C GLY A 179 -10.30 -9.23 2.44
N ALA A 180 -10.47 -10.33 1.72
CA ALA A 180 -11.30 -10.40 0.51
C ALA A 180 -12.81 -10.23 0.77
N GLN A 181 -13.27 -10.39 2.01
CA GLN A 181 -14.69 -10.23 2.39
C GLN A 181 -15.12 -8.76 2.49
N ASN A 182 -14.18 -7.83 2.37
CA ASN A 182 -14.48 -6.39 2.35
C ASN A 182 -15.14 -5.99 1.01
N ASP A 183 -16.41 -6.29 0.89
CA ASP A 183 -17.24 -5.90 -0.25
C ASP A 183 -17.91 -4.55 0.04
N TRP A 184 -17.26 -3.47 -0.36
CA TRP A 184 -17.74 -2.11 -0.16
C TRP A 184 -19.16 -1.89 -0.73
N LYS A 185 -19.55 -2.61 -1.78
CA LYS A 185 -20.90 -2.50 -2.39
C LYS A 185 -22.01 -2.87 -1.43
N LYS A 186 -21.71 -3.73 -0.44
CA LYS A 186 -22.69 -4.19 0.55
C LYS A 186 -22.66 -3.39 1.85
N ILE A 187 -21.49 -2.84 2.21
CA ILE A 187 -21.29 -2.30 3.55
C ILE A 187 -21.16 -0.77 3.59
N LEU A 188 -20.69 -0.14 2.49
CA LEU A 188 -20.42 1.29 2.47
C LEU A 188 -21.66 2.10 2.10
N ASP A 189 -21.90 3.22 2.81
CA ASP A 189 -22.99 4.15 2.48
C ASP A 189 -22.84 4.67 1.05
N LYS A 190 -23.99 4.75 0.34
CA LYS A 190 -24.04 5.22 -1.06
C LYS A 190 -23.59 6.67 -1.23
N LYS A 191 -23.81 7.53 -0.24
CA LYS A 191 -23.36 8.93 -0.28
C LYS A 191 -21.84 9.01 -0.26
N ILE A 192 -21.21 8.20 0.62
CA ILE A 192 -19.75 8.11 0.74
C ILE A 192 -19.14 7.58 -0.55
N SER A 193 -19.67 6.46 -1.09
CA SER A 193 -19.16 5.89 -2.34
C SER A 193 -19.31 6.85 -3.52
N SER A 194 -20.44 7.54 -3.66
CA SER A 194 -20.67 8.54 -4.71
C SER A 194 -19.72 9.75 -4.59
N GLU A 195 -19.45 10.21 -3.37
CA GLU A 195 -18.52 11.32 -3.17
C GLU A 195 -17.08 10.93 -3.57
N ILE A 196 -16.65 9.72 -3.23
CA ILE A 196 -15.36 9.16 -3.66
C ILE A 196 -15.27 9.10 -5.19
N GLU A 197 -16.29 8.53 -5.84
CA GLU A 197 -16.34 8.40 -7.30
C GLU A 197 -16.31 9.77 -8.01
N ASN A 198 -17.00 10.75 -7.48
CA ASN A 198 -16.98 12.11 -8.02
C ASN A 198 -15.60 12.78 -7.86
N LYS A 199 -14.99 12.65 -6.69
CA LYS A 199 -13.71 13.31 -6.38
C LYS A 199 -12.51 12.67 -7.08
N PHE A 200 -12.55 11.36 -7.28
CA PHE A 200 -11.43 10.57 -7.84
C PHE A 200 -11.75 9.95 -9.20
N ASN A 201 -12.76 10.48 -9.91
CA ASN A 201 -13.28 9.91 -11.15
C ASN A 201 -12.19 9.54 -12.17
N ASN A 202 -11.27 10.47 -12.44
CA ASN A 202 -10.22 10.27 -13.44
C ASN A 202 -9.27 9.13 -13.05
N GLU A 203 -8.80 9.12 -11.82
CA GLU A 203 -7.87 8.11 -11.31
C GLU A 203 -8.56 6.75 -11.18
N MET A 204 -9.82 6.72 -10.79
CA MET A 204 -10.60 5.48 -10.69
C MET A 204 -10.85 4.87 -12.07
N ARG A 205 -11.12 5.69 -13.10
CA ARG A 205 -11.21 5.22 -14.51
C ARG A 205 -9.85 4.69 -15.00
N GLU A 206 -8.77 5.43 -14.76
CA GLU A 206 -7.42 5.01 -15.14
C GLU A 206 -7.08 3.63 -14.53
N LEU A 207 -7.52 3.40 -13.29
CA LEU A 207 -7.29 2.17 -12.52
C LEU A 207 -8.35 1.09 -12.78
N LYS A 208 -9.36 1.37 -13.62
CA LYS A 208 -10.47 0.45 -13.94
C LYS A 208 -11.31 0.04 -12.72
N TYR A 209 -11.56 0.98 -11.81
CA TYR A 209 -12.50 0.81 -10.70
C TYR A 209 -13.92 1.27 -11.06
N ILE A 210 -14.04 2.12 -12.09
CA ILE A 210 -15.30 2.56 -12.72
C ILE A 210 -15.12 2.69 -14.23
#